data_579e8e9bcd868c66d01806010f519602
#
_entry.id   579e8e9bcd868c66d01806010f519602
#
_cell.length_a   1.000
_cell.length_b   1.000
_cell.length_c   1.000
_cell.angle_alpha   90.00
_cell.angle_beta   90.00
_cell.angle_gamma   90.00
#
_symmetry.space_group_name_H-M   'P 1'
#
loop_
_entity.id
_entity.type
_entity.pdbx_description
1 polymer ?
#
loop_
_entity_poly.entity_id
_entity_poly.type
_entity_poly.pdbx_seq_one_letter_code
_entity_poly.pdbx_strand_id
1 'polypeptide(L)'
;MLFRSQTALVDLVDGMTLMVGGFGLCGIPENCIAELVRKGVKHLTCISNNAGVDDFGLGLLLKTRQIKKMIASYVGENDAFERQMLSGELEVELIPQGTLATRCMAAGYGMPVVYTPAGVGTEVAVGKETRSFFYNGQEKVYLMEHAFEADFALVKAWKGDTAGNLIYKSTARNFNPLMAMAGKITVAEVEELVPAGELNPDHIHTPGIYVHRIFQGQVYEKRIEQRTVLNNNQP
;
A
#
# COMPACT_ATOMS: atom_id res chain seq x y z
N MET A 1 -13.34 0.31 -17.17
CA MET A 1 -14.02 1.62 -17.25
C MET A 1 -13.02 2.68 -16.87
N LEU A 2 -12.84 3.72 -17.69
CA LEU A 2 -11.90 4.80 -17.44
C LEU A 2 -12.45 5.76 -16.38
N PHE A 3 -11.66 6.02 -15.36
CA PHE A 3 -12.02 6.91 -14.25
C PHE A 3 -11.15 8.18 -14.26
N ARG A 4 -11.57 9.17 -13.52
CA ARG A 4 -10.72 10.24 -12.97
C ARG A 4 -10.54 9.93 -11.49
N SER A 5 -9.52 10.48 -10.82
CA SER A 5 -9.29 10.25 -9.38
C SER A 5 -10.55 10.46 -8.54
N GLN A 6 -11.29 11.53 -8.80
CA GLN A 6 -12.53 11.87 -8.11
C GLN A 6 -13.61 10.79 -8.23
N THR A 7 -13.81 10.24 -9.44
CA THR A 7 -14.82 9.19 -9.67
C THR A 7 -14.32 7.82 -9.23
N ALA A 8 -13.01 7.59 -9.27
CA ALA A 8 -12.40 6.34 -8.82
C ALA A 8 -12.52 6.12 -7.30
N LEU A 9 -12.62 7.20 -6.51
CA LEU A 9 -12.72 7.17 -5.05
C LEU A 9 -14.09 7.69 -4.54
N VAL A 10 -15.12 7.75 -5.38
CA VAL A 10 -16.40 8.37 -5.04
C VAL A 10 -17.07 7.76 -3.82
N ASP A 11 -17.02 6.44 -3.68
CA ASP A 11 -17.63 5.63 -2.64
C ASP A 11 -16.72 5.33 -1.44
N LEU A 12 -15.50 5.89 -1.42
CA LEU A 12 -14.63 5.82 -0.26
C LEU A 12 -15.14 6.80 0.79
N VAL A 13 -15.46 6.30 1.98
CA VAL A 13 -16.09 7.06 3.07
C VAL A 13 -15.30 6.92 4.38
N ASP A 14 -15.75 7.66 5.40
CA ASP A 14 -15.13 7.64 6.73
C ASP A 14 -15.08 6.22 7.33
N GLY A 15 -14.01 5.95 8.07
CA GLY A 15 -13.81 4.70 8.80
C GLY A 15 -13.32 3.52 7.96
N MET A 16 -13.17 3.67 6.65
CA MET A 16 -12.71 2.60 5.77
C MET A 16 -11.24 2.23 6.00
N THR A 17 -10.91 0.98 5.70
CA THR A 17 -9.54 0.46 5.69
C THR A 17 -8.95 0.49 4.29
N LEU A 18 -7.80 1.12 4.16
CA LEU A 18 -7.08 1.32 2.90
C LEU A 18 -5.73 0.62 2.91
N MET A 19 -5.41 -0.14 1.88
CA MET A 19 -4.03 -0.49 1.54
C MET A 19 -3.47 0.57 0.59
N VAL A 20 -2.31 1.10 0.91
CA VAL A 20 -1.67 2.14 0.09
C VAL A 20 -0.29 1.67 -0.33
N GLY A 21 -0.11 1.42 -1.62
CA GLY A 21 1.13 0.94 -2.21
C GLY A 21 2.25 1.97 -2.08
N GLY A 22 3.47 1.49 -2.29
CA GLY A 22 4.69 2.29 -2.17
C GLY A 22 5.64 1.79 -1.10
N PHE A 23 6.84 2.35 -1.12
CA PHE A 23 7.90 2.12 -0.14
C PHE A 23 8.65 3.45 0.02
N GLY A 24 8.66 4.04 1.22
CA GLY A 24 9.02 5.43 1.35
C GLY A 24 8.09 6.28 0.49
N LEU A 25 8.63 7.07 -0.38
CA LEU A 25 7.89 7.83 -1.38
C LEU A 25 7.89 7.16 -2.76
N CYS A 26 8.64 6.06 -2.93
CA CYS A 26 8.77 5.40 -4.22
C CYS A 26 7.52 4.58 -4.55
N GLY A 27 6.86 4.90 -5.66
CA GLY A 27 5.70 4.15 -6.16
C GLY A 27 4.41 4.39 -5.37
N ILE A 28 4.29 5.49 -4.64
CA ILE A 28 3.06 5.88 -3.95
C ILE A 28 2.00 6.40 -4.95
N PRO A 29 0.72 6.20 -4.67
CA PRO A 29 -0.39 6.72 -5.50
C PRO A 29 -0.67 8.19 -5.18
N GLU A 30 0.15 9.11 -5.74
CA GLU A 30 0.14 10.54 -5.43
C GLU A 30 -1.22 11.20 -5.70
N ASN A 31 -1.84 10.85 -6.83
CA ASN A 31 -3.13 11.44 -7.22
C ASN A 31 -4.29 10.90 -6.38
N CYS A 32 -4.25 9.63 -5.97
CA CYS A 32 -5.23 9.08 -5.03
C CYS A 32 -5.09 9.75 -3.66
N ILE A 33 -3.86 9.93 -3.16
CA ILE A 33 -3.61 10.60 -1.87
C ILE A 33 -4.09 12.05 -1.91
N ALA A 34 -3.78 12.80 -2.96
CA ALA A 34 -4.26 14.17 -3.15
C ALA A 34 -5.80 14.25 -3.17
N GLU A 35 -6.46 13.30 -3.82
CA GLU A 35 -7.92 13.22 -3.83
C GLU A 35 -8.51 12.91 -2.45
N LEU A 36 -7.86 12.04 -1.66
CA LEU A 36 -8.28 11.78 -0.27
C LEU A 36 -8.17 13.03 0.59
N VAL A 37 -7.09 13.81 0.44
CA VAL A 37 -6.94 15.10 1.13
C VAL A 37 -8.09 16.05 0.76
N ARG A 38 -8.37 16.17 -0.55
CA ARG A 38 -9.46 17.03 -1.05
C ARG A 38 -10.84 16.59 -0.55
N LYS A 39 -11.07 15.27 -0.49
CA LYS A 39 -12.34 14.68 -0.07
C LYS A 39 -12.59 14.87 1.42
N GLY A 40 -11.53 14.94 2.22
CA GLY A 40 -11.61 15.19 3.65
C GLY A 40 -12.21 14.04 4.47
N VAL A 41 -12.25 12.82 3.94
CA VAL A 41 -12.69 11.61 4.67
C VAL A 41 -11.82 11.37 5.89
N LYS A 42 -12.42 10.87 6.98
CA LYS A 42 -11.79 10.75 8.29
C LYS A 42 -11.85 9.33 8.87
N HIS A 43 -11.13 9.15 9.96
CA HIS A 43 -11.10 7.90 10.73
C HIS A 43 -10.62 6.70 9.91
N LEU A 44 -9.78 6.94 8.91
CA LEU A 44 -9.24 5.90 8.06
C LEU A 44 -8.27 4.99 8.82
N THR A 45 -8.29 3.70 8.52
CA THR A 45 -7.20 2.78 8.83
C THR A 45 -6.34 2.63 7.58
N CYS A 46 -5.07 2.97 7.65
CA CYS A 46 -4.14 2.85 6.53
C CYS A 46 -3.13 1.73 6.77
N ILE A 47 -3.04 0.80 5.83
CA ILE A 47 -2.04 -0.28 5.77
C ILE A 47 -1.04 0.10 4.70
N SER A 48 0.20 0.41 5.10
CA SER A 48 1.27 0.79 4.18
C SER A 48 2.63 0.49 4.82
N ASN A 49 3.69 0.43 4.02
CA ASN A 49 5.04 0.21 4.56
C ASN A 49 5.43 1.28 5.60
N ASN A 50 5.16 2.54 5.28
CA ASN A 50 5.34 3.74 6.12
C ASN A 50 4.33 4.82 5.71
N ALA A 51 4.47 6.03 6.25
CA ALA A 51 3.56 7.15 5.92
C ALA A 51 4.21 8.26 5.06
N GLY A 52 5.28 7.96 4.34
CA GLY A 52 6.03 8.96 3.58
C GLY A 52 6.75 9.95 4.50
N VAL A 53 6.77 11.22 4.12
CA VAL A 53 7.34 12.34 4.90
C VAL A 53 6.24 13.33 5.27
N ASP A 54 6.52 14.30 6.16
CA ASP A 54 5.54 15.25 6.71
C ASP A 54 4.69 15.98 5.66
N ASP A 55 5.28 16.33 4.52
CA ASP A 55 4.67 17.15 3.48
C ASP A 55 4.37 16.39 2.19
N PHE A 56 4.54 15.06 2.18
CA PHE A 56 4.29 14.24 0.99
C PHE A 56 3.89 12.80 1.31
N GLY A 57 3.17 12.16 0.39
CA GLY A 57 2.64 10.82 0.61
C GLY A 57 1.53 10.82 1.67
N LEU A 58 1.44 9.75 2.45
CA LEU A 58 0.46 9.61 3.53
C LEU A 58 0.65 10.63 4.66
N GLY A 59 1.84 11.28 4.76
CA GLY A 59 2.05 12.39 5.68
C GLY A 59 1.03 13.51 5.52
N LEU A 60 0.54 13.75 4.31
CA LEU A 60 -0.54 14.72 4.04
C LEU A 60 -1.83 14.36 4.77
N LEU A 61 -2.19 13.07 4.82
CA LEU A 61 -3.37 12.59 5.54
C LEU A 61 -3.18 12.61 7.06
N LEU A 62 -1.96 12.40 7.54
CA LEU A 62 -1.61 12.59 8.97
C LEU A 62 -1.73 14.06 9.37
N LYS A 63 -1.21 14.97 8.54
CA LYS A 63 -1.30 16.42 8.76
C LYS A 63 -2.75 16.91 8.87
N THR A 64 -3.65 16.35 8.07
CA THR A 64 -5.09 16.69 8.06
C THR A 64 -5.93 15.88 9.05
N ARG A 65 -5.31 15.02 9.86
CA ARG A 65 -6.00 14.15 10.85
C ARG A 65 -7.08 13.26 10.22
N GLN A 66 -6.82 12.76 9.02
CA GLN A 66 -7.73 11.85 8.32
C GLN A 66 -7.50 10.39 8.70
N ILE A 67 -6.29 10.03 9.16
CA ILE A 67 -5.93 8.69 9.59
C ILE A 67 -6.16 8.55 11.09
N LYS A 68 -6.92 7.53 11.50
CA LYS A 68 -7.11 7.12 12.89
C LYS A 68 -6.12 6.03 13.30
N LYS A 69 -5.81 5.10 12.38
CA LYS A 69 -4.90 3.98 12.63
C LYS A 69 -3.94 3.78 11.47
N MET A 70 -2.67 3.60 11.79
CA MET A 70 -1.65 3.13 10.84
C MET A 70 -1.22 1.71 11.20
N ILE A 71 -1.18 0.83 10.20
CA ILE A 71 -0.53 -0.48 10.26
C ILE A 71 0.67 -0.39 9.33
N ALA A 72 1.87 -0.37 9.90
CA ALA A 72 3.09 -0.08 9.17
C ALA A 72 4.27 -0.91 9.66
N SER A 73 5.34 -0.95 8.89
CA SER A 73 6.60 -1.58 9.31
C SER A 73 7.69 -0.58 9.69
N TYR A 74 7.43 0.70 9.50
CA TYR A 74 8.41 1.77 9.74
C TYR A 74 7.73 3.11 10.00
N VAL A 75 8.24 3.87 10.96
CA VAL A 75 7.71 5.20 11.37
C VAL A 75 8.61 6.34 10.90
N GLY A 76 9.94 6.12 10.83
CA GLY A 76 10.94 7.16 10.61
C GLY A 76 10.74 8.03 9.38
N GLU A 77 11.43 9.17 9.35
CA GLU A 77 11.41 10.20 8.31
C GLU A 77 10.10 11.01 8.20
N ASN A 78 9.18 10.82 9.17
CA ASN A 78 7.94 11.55 9.27
C ASN A 78 7.70 11.98 10.72
N ASP A 79 8.07 13.22 11.05
CA ASP A 79 7.97 13.76 12.40
C ASP A 79 6.52 13.85 12.90
N ALA A 80 5.56 14.11 12.00
CA ALA A 80 4.15 14.14 12.36
C ALA A 80 3.65 12.74 12.75
N PHE A 81 4.11 11.69 12.06
CA PHE A 81 3.79 10.31 12.40
C PHE A 81 4.31 9.94 13.79
N GLU A 82 5.60 10.22 14.03
CA GLU A 82 6.24 9.94 15.32
C GLU A 82 5.54 10.69 16.48
N ARG A 83 5.30 11.99 16.33
CA ARG A 83 4.61 12.78 17.36
C ARG A 83 3.23 12.27 17.67
N GLN A 84 2.42 11.97 16.63
CA GLN A 84 1.04 11.48 16.81
C GLN A 84 1.01 10.09 17.45
N MET A 85 1.96 9.22 17.12
CA MET A 85 2.13 7.92 17.75
C MET A 85 2.48 8.07 19.24
N LEU A 86 3.51 8.86 19.56
CA LEU A 86 3.98 9.02 20.93
C LEU A 86 2.96 9.74 21.84
N SER A 87 2.16 10.64 21.28
CA SER A 87 1.08 11.32 22.03
C SER A 87 -0.19 10.47 22.21
N GLY A 88 -0.28 9.32 21.52
CA GLY A 88 -1.49 8.48 21.52
C GLY A 88 -2.63 9.04 20.67
N GLU A 89 -2.41 10.09 19.89
CA GLU A 89 -3.38 10.67 18.97
C GLU A 89 -3.65 9.74 17.78
N LEU A 90 -2.64 9.01 17.32
CA LEU A 90 -2.70 8.04 16.25
C LEU A 90 -2.50 6.64 16.81
N GLU A 91 -3.44 5.75 16.57
CA GLU A 91 -3.23 4.33 16.83
C GLU A 91 -2.22 3.75 15.83
N VAL A 92 -1.18 3.09 16.32
CA VAL A 92 -0.15 2.52 15.46
C VAL A 92 0.09 1.05 15.78
N GLU A 93 -0.01 0.21 14.77
CA GLU A 93 0.37 -1.20 14.83
C GLU A 93 1.65 -1.40 14.01
N LEU A 94 2.78 -1.57 14.68
CA LEU A 94 4.04 -1.86 14.04
C LEU A 94 4.20 -3.37 13.88
N ILE A 95 4.45 -3.80 12.66
CA ILE A 95 4.64 -5.22 12.32
C ILE A 95 5.92 -5.39 11.48
N PRO A 96 6.59 -6.54 11.56
CA PRO A 96 7.75 -6.80 10.71
C PRO A 96 7.38 -6.66 9.23
N GLN A 97 8.26 -6.05 8.43
CA GLN A 97 7.99 -5.77 7.01
C GLN A 97 7.64 -7.01 6.20
N GLY A 98 8.35 -8.13 6.45
CA GLY A 98 8.03 -9.41 5.81
C GLY A 98 6.63 -9.90 6.18
N THR A 99 6.19 -9.67 7.43
CA THR A 99 4.82 -9.98 7.88
C THR A 99 3.80 -9.11 7.19
N LEU A 100 4.07 -7.80 7.02
CA LEU A 100 3.21 -6.90 6.23
C LEU A 100 2.99 -7.46 4.82
N ALA A 101 4.08 -7.78 4.13
CA ALA A 101 4.04 -8.33 2.77
C ALA A 101 3.28 -9.66 2.70
N THR A 102 3.55 -10.57 3.65
CA THR A 102 2.92 -11.89 3.69
C THR A 102 1.42 -11.80 3.99
N ARG A 103 0.99 -10.90 4.88
CA ARG A 103 -0.43 -10.65 5.19
C ARG A 103 -1.19 -10.07 3.99
N CYS A 104 -0.55 -9.17 3.20
CA CYS A 104 -1.11 -8.69 1.92
C CYS A 104 -1.23 -9.85 0.92
N MET A 105 -0.17 -10.65 0.76
CA MET A 105 -0.18 -11.82 -0.13
C MET A 105 -1.30 -12.79 0.26
N ALA A 106 -1.41 -13.13 1.54
CA ALA A 106 -2.43 -14.03 2.05
C ALA A 106 -3.84 -13.55 1.71
N ALA A 107 -4.13 -12.26 1.89
CA ALA A 107 -5.40 -11.65 1.50
C ALA A 107 -5.67 -11.80 0.01
N GLY A 108 -4.68 -11.50 -0.84
CA GLY A 108 -4.81 -11.61 -2.29
C GLY A 108 -5.03 -13.03 -2.82
N TYR A 109 -4.54 -14.04 -2.08
CA TYR A 109 -4.72 -15.46 -2.42
C TYR A 109 -5.87 -16.14 -1.66
N GLY A 110 -6.64 -15.40 -0.87
CA GLY A 110 -7.75 -15.96 -0.09
C GLY A 110 -7.33 -16.87 1.05
N MET A 111 -6.10 -16.73 1.55
CA MET A 111 -5.61 -17.46 2.72
C MET A 111 -5.96 -16.67 3.98
N PRO A 112 -6.74 -17.23 4.92
CA PRO A 112 -7.19 -16.47 6.10
C PRO A 112 -6.07 -16.19 7.10
N VAL A 113 -5.07 -17.08 7.16
CA VAL A 113 -3.93 -16.98 8.08
C VAL A 113 -2.64 -17.45 7.42
N VAL A 114 -1.53 -16.95 7.94
CA VAL A 114 -0.17 -17.43 7.62
C VAL A 114 0.63 -17.61 8.91
N TYR A 115 1.68 -18.39 8.84
CA TYR A 115 2.62 -18.59 9.94
C TYR A 115 3.99 -18.01 9.55
N THR A 116 4.56 -17.18 10.43
CA THR A 116 5.86 -16.52 10.20
C THR A 116 6.75 -16.65 11.43
N PRO A 117 8.07 -16.85 11.30
CA PRO A 117 8.99 -16.82 12.42
C PRO A 117 9.35 -15.40 12.86
N ALA A 118 8.99 -14.39 12.07
CA ALA A 118 9.31 -12.99 12.38
C ALA A 118 8.52 -12.53 13.61
N GLY A 119 9.22 -11.93 14.57
CA GLY A 119 8.61 -11.41 15.79
C GLY A 119 8.46 -12.43 16.94
N VAL A 120 8.80 -13.71 16.74
CA VAL A 120 8.82 -14.71 17.84
C VAL A 120 9.76 -14.23 18.95
N GLY A 121 9.27 -14.28 20.21
CA GLY A 121 10.04 -13.84 21.38
C GLY A 121 10.13 -12.32 21.56
N THR A 122 9.37 -11.54 20.81
CA THR A 122 9.27 -10.09 20.96
C THR A 122 7.85 -9.66 21.36
N GLU A 123 7.65 -8.37 21.63
CA GLU A 123 6.33 -7.81 21.93
C GLU A 123 5.30 -8.05 20.82
N VAL A 124 5.74 -8.20 19.57
CA VAL A 124 4.88 -8.53 18.42
C VAL A 124 4.15 -9.87 18.61
N ALA A 125 4.72 -10.78 19.41
CA ALA A 125 4.15 -12.11 19.68
C ALA A 125 3.09 -12.11 20.78
N VAL A 126 2.98 -11.05 21.57
CA VAL A 126 2.08 -11.01 22.73
C VAL A 126 0.64 -11.17 22.29
N GLY A 127 -0.06 -12.17 22.86
CA GLY A 127 -1.47 -12.46 22.56
C GLY A 127 -1.72 -13.19 21.25
N LYS A 128 -0.68 -13.50 20.46
CA LYS A 128 -0.82 -14.27 19.21
C LYS A 128 -0.64 -15.76 19.44
N GLU A 129 -1.37 -16.55 18.64
CA GLU A 129 -1.18 -17.99 18.58
C GLU A 129 0.21 -18.32 18.03
N THR A 130 0.88 -19.29 18.66
CA THR A 130 2.15 -19.83 18.20
C THR A 130 2.04 -21.31 17.87
N ARG A 131 2.81 -21.76 16.89
CA ARG A 131 2.87 -23.17 16.52
C ARG A 131 4.28 -23.58 16.12
N SER A 132 4.70 -24.77 16.55
CA SER A 132 5.96 -25.36 16.10
C SER A 132 5.77 -26.11 14.79
N PHE A 133 6.72 -25.92 13.88
CA PHE A 133 6.82 -26.68 12.63
C PHE A 133 8.23 -27.21 12.47
N PHE A 134 8.34 -28.45 11.99
CA PHE A 134 9.61 -28.98 11.54
C PHE A 134 9.88 -28.52 10.11
N TYR A 135 10.87 -27.64 9.96
CA TYR A 135 11.19 -27.00 8.67
C TYR A 135 12.71 -26.85 8.51
N ASN A 136 13.24 -27.21 7.34
CA ASN A 136 14.67 -27.20 7.05
C ASN A 136 15.52 -27.93 8.09
N GLY A 137 15.09 -29.13 8.51
CA GLY A 137 15.85 -29.99 9.42
C GLY A 137 15.83 -29.60 10.89
N GLN A 138 14.99 -28.64 11.29
CA GLN A 138 14.86 -28.18 12.68
C GLN A 138 13.43 -27.82 13.03
N GLU A 139 13.09 -27.99 14.30
CA GLU A 139 11.84 -27.47 14.83
C GLU A 139 11.96 -25.98 15.12
N LYS A 140 10.98 -25.21 14.67
CA LYS A 140 10.92 -23.76 14.87
C LYS A 140 9.52 -23.32 15.25
N VAL A 141 9.45 -22.34 16.15
CA VAL A 141 8.21 -21.66 16.52
C VAL A 141 7.87 -20.59 15.50
N TYR A 142 6.60 -20.50 15.16
CA TYR A 142 6.03 -19.50 14.27
C TYR A 142 4.85 -18.81 14.95
N LEU A 143 4.62 -17.55 14.60
CA LEU A 143 3.43 -16.79 14.96
C LEU A 143 2.37 -16.95 13.87
N MET A 144 1.12 -17.12 14.28
CA MET A 144 -0.02 -17.01 13.39
C MET A 144 -0.36 -15.54 13.15
N GLU A 145 -0.47 -15.18 11.88
CA GLU A 145 -0.86 -13.85 11.44
C GLU A 145 -2.08 -13.92 10.53
N HIS A 146 -3.11 -13.13 10.83
CA HIS A 146 -4.29 -13.02 9.98
C HIS A 146 -4.01 -12.24 8.71
N ALA A 147 -4.58 -12.68 7.59
CA ALA A 147 -4.61 -11.88 6.38
C ALA A 147 -5.23 -10.51 6.63
N PHE A 148 -4.84 -9.52 5.86
CA PHE A 148 -5.49 -8.22 5.95
C PHE A 148 -6.86 -8.21 5.29
N GLU A 149 -7.75 -7.40 5.84
CA GLU A 149 -9.01 -7.04 5.21
C GLU A 149 -8.98 -5.53 4.91
N ALA A 150 -9.13 -5.15 3.65
CA ALA A 150 -9.16 -3.75 3.24
C ALA A 150 -10.31 -3.48 2.28
N ASP A 151 -10.99 -2.36 2.50
CA ASP A 151 -12.09 -1.94 1.62
C ASP A 151 -11.55 -1.44 0.28
N PHE A 152 -10.42 -0.73 0.31
CA PHE A 152 -9.73 -0.28 -0.88
C PHE A 152 -8.24 -0.63 -0.87
N ALA A 153 -7.70 -0.92 -2.06
CA ALA A 153 -6.27 -0.88 -2.34
C ALA A 153 -5.99 0.23 -3.36
N LEU A 154 -5.13 1.17 -2.97
CA LEU A 154 -4.70 2.27 -3.81
C LEU A 154 -3.27 1.99 -4.25
N VAL A 155 -3.06 1.77 -5.54
CA VAL A 155 -1.77 1.39 -6.10
C VAL A 155 -1.35 2.28 -7.25
N LYS A 156 -0.04 2.40 -7.46
CA LYS A 156 0.52 3.18 -8.55
C LYS A 156 1.37 2.29 -9.45
N ALA A 157 1.10 2.34 -10.76
CA ALA A 157 1.91 1.68 -11.76
C ALA A 157 2.53 2.66 -12.75
N TRP A 158 3.54 2.22 -13.50
CA TRP A 158 4.11 3.00 -14.58
C TRP A 158 3.17 3.03 -15.78
N LYS A 159 2.77 1.84 -16.25
CA LYS A 159 1.82 1.70 -17.35
C LYS A 159 0.65 0.83 -16.94
N GLY A 160 -0.49 1.12 -17.52
CA GLY A 160 -1.65 0.25 -17.43
C GLY A 160 -2.44 0.29 -18.74
N ASP A 161 -3.25 -0.73 -18.96
CA ASP A 161 -4.18 -0.74 -20.07
C ASP A 161 -5.63 -0.59 -19.60
N THR A 162 -6.54 -0.35 -20.55
CA THR A 162 -7.97 -0.17 -20.24
C THR A 162 -8.67 -1.44 -19.73
N ALA A 163 -7.98 -2.61 -19.78
CA ALA A 163 -8.43 -3.85 -19.14
C ALA A 163 -7.93 -3.99 -17.70
N GLY A 164 -7.08 -3.07 -17.22
CA GLY A 164 -6.57 -3.06 -15.86
C GLY A 164 -5.23 -3.78 -15.68
N ASN A 165 -4.60 -4.26 -16.74
CA ASN A 165 -3.27 -4.86 -16.63
C ASN A 165 -2.23 -3.79 -16.29
N LEU A 166 -1.28 -4.12 -15.37
CA LEU A 166 -0.32 -3.15 -14.85
C LEU A 166 1.12 -3.59 -15.07
N ILE A 167 1.97 -2.61 -15.43
CA ILE A 167 3.43 -2.73 -15.46
C ILE A 167 4.02 -1.71 -14.50
N TYR A 168 4.83 -2.16 -13.55
CA TYR A 168 5.59 -1.31 -12.63
C TYR A 168 7.00 -1.07 -13.16
N LYS A 169 7.60 0.05 -12.77
CA LYS A 169 8.96 0.41 -13.18
C LYS A 169 9.92 0.34 -11.99
N SER A 170 10.99 -0.45 -12.14
CA SER A 170 12.07 -0.56 -11.17
C SER A 170 11.55 -0.80 -9.74
N THR A 171 12.09 -0.10 -8.75
CA THR A 171 11.75 -0.23 -7.33
C THR A 171 10.35 0.26 -6.96
N ALA A 172 9.67 1.04 -7.82
CA ALA A 172 8.28 1.42 -7.64
C ALA A 172 7.30 0.23 -7.71
N ARG A 173 7.78 -0.96 -8.07
CA ARG A 173 7.02 -2.20 -7.98
C ARG A 173 6.67 -2.54 -6.53
N ASN A 174 7.66 -2.56 -5.64
CA ASN A 174 7.58 -2.79 -4.18
C ASN A 174 6.28 -3.49 -3.68
N PHE A 175 5.49 -2.86 -2.81
CA PHE A 175 4.24 -3.43 -2.27
C PHE A 175 3.05 -3.37 -3.22
N ASN A 176 3.13 -2.59 -4.31
CA ASN A 176 2.00 -2.35 -5.21
C ASN A 176 1.34 -3.64 -5.73
N PRO A 177 2.07 -4.66 -6.25
CA PRO A 177 1.43 -5.88 -6.74
C PRO A 177 0.67 -6.66 -5.68
N LEU A 178 1.25 -6.77 -4.47
CA LEU A 178 0.63 -7.52 -3.37
C LEU A 178 -0.64 -6.82 -2.88
N MET A 179 -0.61 -5.50 -2.74
CA MET A 179 -1.75 -4.72 -2.30
C MET A 179 -2.85 -4.67 -3.36
N ALA A 180 -2.48 -4.62 -4.65
CA ALA A 180 -3.46 -4.65 -5.74
C ALA A 180 -4.36 -5.88 -5.69
N MET A 181 -3.85 -7.01 -5.20
CA MET A 181 -4.60 -8.27 -5.09
C MET A 181 -5.46 -8.36 -3.82
N ALA A 182 -5.20 -7.51 -2.83
CA ALA A 182 -5.69 -7.71 -1.46
C ALA A 182 -6.89 -6.82 -1.09
N GLY A 183 -7.19 -5.76 -1.84
CA GLY A 183 -8.32 -4.89 -1.57
C GLY A 183 -9.64 -5.40 -2.16
N LYS A 184 -10.76 -5.16 -1.47
CA LYS A 184 -12.11 -5.43 -2.04
C LYS A 184 -12.32 -4.62 -3.32
N ILE A 185 -11.86 -3.36 -3.33
CA ILE A 185 -11.85 -2.49 -4.50
C ILE A 185 -10.42 -2.00 -4.73
N THR A 186 -9.82 -2.40 -5.84
CA THR A 186 -8.48 -1.92 -6.22
C THR A 186 -8.60 -0.80 -7.23
N VAL A 187 -8.00 0.34 -6.87
CA VAL A 187 -7.87 1.53 -7.70
C VAL A 187 -6.40 1.68 -8.09
N ALA A 188 -6.13 1.63 -9.38
CA ALA A 188 -4.80 1.83 -9.93
C ALA A 188 -4.70 3.21 -10.61
N GLU A 189 -3.76 4.03 -10.16
CA GLU A 189 -3.30 5.18 -10.93
C GLU A 189 -2.07 4.81 -11.75
N VAL A 190 -2.00 5.28 -12.98
CA VAL A 190 -0.90 4.98 -13.89
C VAL A 190 -0.34 6.25 -14.50
N GLU A 191 0.96 6.24 -14.82
CA GLU A 191 1.59 7.37 -15.53
C GLU A 191 1.19 7.39 -17.01
N GLU A 192 1.04 6.21 -17.61
CA GLU A 192 0.65 6.02 -18.99
C GLU A 192 -0.48 4.98 -19.08
N LEU A 193 -1.60 5.37 -19.67
CA LEU A 193 -2.75 4.51 -19.89
C LEU A 193 -2.90 4.24 -21.38
N VAL A 194 -2.86 2.98 -21.77
CA VAL A 194 -2.95 2.56 -23.16
C VAL A 194 -4.21 1.71 -23.42
N PRO A 195 -4.65 1.56 -24.66
CA PRO A 195 -5.71 0.60 -25.01
C PRO A 195 -5.38 -0.83 -24.59
N ALA A 196 -6.41 -1.63 -24.32
CA ALA A 196 -6.26 -3.05 -24.03
C ALA A 196 -5.60 -3.78 -25.21
N GLY A 197 -4.61 -4.62 -24.91
CA GLY A 197 -3.84 -5.37 -25.90
C GLY A 197 -2.57 -4.67 -26.42
N GLU A 198 -2.31 -3.42 -26.04
CA GLU A 198 -1.06 -2.72 -26.40
C GLU A 198 0.11 -3.05 -25.47
N LEU A 199 -0.16 -3.50 -24.25
CA LEU A 199 0.91 -3.98 -23.37
C LEU A 199 1.39 -5.36 -23.80
N ASN A 200 2.71 -5.56 -23.80
CA ASN A 200 3.25 -6.89 -24.03
C ASN A 200 2.81 -7.83 -22.89
N PRO A 201 2.08 -8.93 -23.18
CA PRO A 201 1.55 -9.83 -22.17
C PRO A 201 2.62 -10.47 -21.28
N ASP A 202 3.83 -10.69 -21.81
CA ASP A 202 4.96 -11.25 -21.06
C ASP A 202 5.53 -10.29 -20.01
N HIS A 203 5.19 -8.99 -20.10
CA HIS A 203 5.65 -7.95 -19.18
C HIS A 203 4.60 -7.51 -18.16
N ILE A 204 3.40 -8.10 -18.17
CA ILE A 204 2.36 -7.75 -17.19
C ILE A 204 2.74 -8.26 -15.82
N HIS A 205 2.82 -7.35 -14.86
CA HIS A 205 3.16 -7.66 -13.48
C HIS A 205 1.93 -7.93 -12.60
N THR A 206 0.84 -7.20 -12.82
CA THR A 206 -0.46 -7.42 -12.16
C THR A 206 -1.52 -7.59 -13.24
N PRO A 207 -2.17 -8.76 -13.32
CA PRO A 207 -3.29 -8.99 -14.24
C PRO A 207 -4.49 -8.09 -13.92
N GLY A 208 -5.19 -7.65 -14.95
CA GLY A 208 -6.34 -6.74 -14.83
C GLY A 208 -7.50 -7.28 -14.01
N ILE A 209 -7.58 -8.59 -13.79
CA ILE A 209 -8.60 -9.21 -12.94
C ILE A 209 -8.59 -8.68 -11.49
N TYR A 210 -7.46 -8.16 -11.02
CA TYR A 210 -7.31 -7.58 -9.68
C TYR A 210 -7.60 -6.09 -9.63
N VAL A 211 -7.77 -5.43 -10.78
CA VAL A 211 -7.92 -3.96 -10.87
C VAL A 211 -9.36 -3.61 -11.22
N HIS A 212 -10.08 -3.05 -10.26
CA HIS A 212 -11.48 -2.67 -10.43
C HIS A 212 -11.65 -1.33 -11.13
N ARG A 213 -10.72 -0.40 -10.87
CA ARG A 213 -10.74 0.96 -11.41
C ARG A 213 -9.34 1.38 -11.79
N ILE A 214 -9.22 1.99 -12.97
CA ILE A 214 -7.94 2.50 -13.46
C ILE A 214 -8.12 3.92 -14.02
N PHE A 215 -7.15 4.77 -13.77
CA PHE A 215 -7.10 6.11 -14.37
C PHE A 215 -5.65 6.56 -14.58
N GLN A 216 -5.45 7.45 -15.53
CA GLN A 216 -4.16 8.09 -15.74
C GLN A 216 -4.04 9.29 -14.80
N GLY A 217 -2.99 9.32 -13.99
CA GLY A 217 -2.64 10.44 -13.13
C GLY A 217 -2.16 11.63 -13.97
N GLN A 218 -2.36 12.85 -13.44
CA GLN A 218 -2.04 14.06 -14.19
C GLN A 218 -0.60 14.53 -13.98
N VAL A 219 -0.16 14.55 -12.71
CA VAL A 219 1.17 15.04 -12.32
C VAL A 219 1.77 14.10 -11.30
N TYR A 220 3.07 13.85 -11.44
CA TYR A 220 3.86 13.08 -10.50
C TYR A 220 5.14 13.84 -10.15
N GLU A 221 5.38 14.08 -8.86
CA GLU A 221 6.66 14.64 -8.40
C GLU A 221 7.72 13.57 -8.28
N LYS A 222 7.34 12.34 -7.97
CA LYS A 222 8.22 11.17 -7.82
C LYS A 222 9.38 11.43 -6.86
N ARG A 223 9.10 12.03 -5.74
CA ARG A 223 10.11 12.22 -4.68
C ARG A 223 10.63 10.87 -4.22
N ILE A 224 11.91 10.84 -3.88
CA ILE A 224 12.51 9.76 -3.10
C ILE A 224 12.98 10.39 -1.80
N GLU A 225 12.27 10.12 -0.70
CA GLU A 225 12.44 10.76 0.59
C GLU A 225 12.36 12.29 0.44
N GLN A 226 13.36 13.01 0.89
CA GLN A 226 13.40 14.47 0.78
C GLN A 226 13.94 14.96 -0.58
N ARG A 227 14.18 14.05 -1.53
CA ARG A 227 14.76 14.36 -2.85
C ARG A 227 13.78 14.03 -3.96
N THR A 228 13.75 14.88 -4.99
CA THR A 228 13.09 14.58 -6.26
C THR A 228 14.10 13.98 -7.22
N VAL A 229 13.78 12.85 -7.84
CA VAL A 229 14.62 12.29 -8.90
C VAL A 229 14.28 13.01 -10.20
N LEU A 230 15.22 13.82 -10.66
CA LEU A 230 15.14 14.42 -12.00
C LEU A 230 15.24 13.28 -13.03
N ASN A 231 14.28 13.20 -13.94
CA ASN A 231 14.39 12.33 -15.10
C ASN A 231 15.47 12.90 -16.03
N ASN A 232 16.67 12.31 -16.02
CA ASN A 232 17.72 12.63 -16.95
C ASN A 232 17.46 12.14 -18.40
N ASN A 233 16.22 11.80 -18.73
CA ASN A 233 15.78 11.33 -20.04
C ASN A 233 14.71 12.28 -20.63
N GLN A 234 14.97 13.56 -20.63
CA GLN A 234 14.37 14.44 -21.64
C GLN A 234 15.45 14.73 -22.68
N PRO A 235 15.12 14.53 -24.00
CA PRO A 235 16.06 14.73 -25.09
C PRO A 235 16.53 16.17 -25.18
#